data_9272d882099e94073382ecfa5a20b6c6
#
_entry.id   9272d882099e94073382ecfa5a20b6c6
#
_cell.length_a   1.000
_cell.length_b   1.000
_cell.length_c   1.000
_cell.angle_alpha   90.00
_cell.angle_beta   90.00
_cell.angle_gamma   90.00
#
_symmetry.space_group_name_H-M   'P 1'
#
loop_
_entity.id
_entity.type
_entity.pdbx_description
1 polymer ?
#
loop_
_entity_poly.entity_id
_entity_poly.type
_entity_poly.pdbx_seq_one_letter_code
_entity_poly.pdbx_strand_id
1 'polypeptide(L)'
;CFCTFDCQINKHKMKHYLKRFEESVRYNWDNPALCDYKGDSFTFGEVATSIAKFHICFEEAGIKKGDKIALCAKNSARWAISFLAANTYEAVVVPILADFTPESVNSLVDHSESTILFTNDDLWKKLDIKKMPKLKTAISVNDFSLLWSIDDKVKNAMADLQAAFDKKYPHGFKRENVSYPTDNDKDLAIINYTSGTTSAPKGVMLRYECLSSNVEF
;
A
#
# COMPACT_ATOMS: atom_id res chain seq x y z
N CYS A 1 15.75 -0.01 15.04
CA CYS A 1 15.83 1.39 15.43
C CYS A 1 15.15 2.25 14.37
N PHE A 2 14.21 3.11 14.75
CA PHE A 2 13.52 4.03 13.84
C PHE A 2 14.12 5.43 13.99
N CYS A 3 14.36 6.11 12.87
CA CYS A 3 14.76 7.50 12.83
C CYS A 3 13.62 8.32 12.21
N THR A 4 13.25 9.43 12.86
CA THR A 4 12.33 10.42 12.28
C THR A 4 13.11 11.37 11.39
N PHE A 5 12.63 11.60 10.19
CA PHE A 5 13.13 12.63 9.31
C PHE A 5 12.23 13.85 9.42
N ASP A 6 12.70 14.90 10.10
CA ASP A 6 12.00 16.18 10.13
C ASP A 6 12.28 16.92 8.81
N CYS A 7 11.30 16.92 7.94
CA CYS A 7 11.34 17.71 6.72
C CYS A 7 11.10 19.18 7.09
N GLN A 8 12.15 20.03 7.05
CA GLN A 8 11.99 21.47 7.19
C GLN A 8 11.32 22.02 5.92
N ILE A 9 10.02 22.19 5.98
CA ILE A 9 9.21 22.65 4.86
C ILE A 9 8.97 24.14 4.97
N ASN A 10 9.23 24.88 3.88
CA ASN A 10 8.82 26.27 3.71
C ASN A 10 7.30 26.38 3.86
N LYS A 11 6.81 27.32 4.69
CA LYS A 11 5.41 27.48 5.12
C LYS A 11 4.43 27.96 4.02
N HIS A 12 4.65 27.67 2.75
CA HIS A 12 3.57 27.75 1.78
C HIS A 12 2.67 26.53 2.02
N LYS A 13 1.36 26.76 2.11
CA LYS A 13 0.35 25.71 2.36
C LYS A 13 0.39 24.71 1.21
N MET A 14 1.27 23.71 1.33
CA MET A 14 1.41 22.65 0.32
C MET A 14 0.12 21.87 0.23
N LYS A 15 -0.27 21.56 -1.00
CA LYS A 15 -1.43 20.72 -1.24
C LYS A 15 -1.06 19.28 -0.94
N HIS A 16 -1.83 18.62 -0.08
CA HIS A 16 -1.63 17.21 0.28
C HIS A 16 -1.56 16.33 -0.97
N TYR A 17 -0.58 15.40 -1.05
CA TYR A 17 -0.36 14.62 -2.27
C TYR A 17 -1.56 13.72 -2.60
N LEU A 18 -2.28 13.18 -1.58
CA LEU A 18 -3.51 12.41 -1.82
C LEU A 18 -4.62 13.28 -2.42
N LYS A 19 -4.66 14.60 -2.09
CA LYS A 19 -5.61 15.50 -2.74
C LYS A 19 -5.28 15.73 -4.21
N ARG A 20 -4.00 15.86 -4.53
CA ARG A 20 -3.54 15.93 -5.93
C ARG A 20 -3.88 14.64 -6.69
N PHE A 21 -3.65 13.49 -6.06
CA PHE A 21 -4.00 12.19 -6.63
C PHE A 21 -5.51 12.05 -6.86
N GLU A 22 -6.34 12.38 -5.86
CA GLU A 22 -7.80 12.39 -5.97
C GLU A 22 -8.28 13.23 -7.17
N GLU A 23 -7.78 14.44 -7.31
CA GLU A 23 -8.14 15.35 -8.40
C GLU A 23 -7.68 14.79 -9.75
N SER A 24 -6.46 14.24 -9.82
CA SER A 24 -5.95 13.60 -11.04
C SER A 24 -6.83 12.43 -11.46
N VAL A 25 -7.24 11.58 -10.52
CA VAL A 25 -8.16 10.46 -10.77
C VAL A 25 -9.50 10.95 -11.30
N ARG A 26 -10.10 11.94 -10.64
CA ARG A 26 -11.41 12.48 -11.03
C ARG A 26 -11.39 13.14 -12.40
N TYR A 27 -10.31 13.87 -12.71
CA TYR A 27 -10.18 14.59 -13.97
C TYR A 27 -9.85 13.66 -15.15
N ASN A 28 -8.97 12.66 -14.92
CA ASN A 28 -8.42 11.83 -15.97
C ASN A 28 -8.99 10.39 -15.97
N TRP A 29 -10.20 10.19 -15.50
CA TRP A 29 -10.79 8.88 -15.20
C TRP A 29 -10.54 7.79 -16.26
N ASP A 30 -10.72 8.12 -17.54
CA ASP A 30 -10.59 7.20 -18.67
C ASP A 30 -9.19 7.22 -19.31
N ASN A 31 -8.28 8.09 -18.84
CA ASN A 31 -6.94 8.20 -19.36
C ASN A 31 -6.01 7.14 -18.75
N PRO A 32 -4.96 6.68 -19.48
CA PRO A 32 -3.93 5.82 -18.92
C PRO A 32 -3.24 6.47 -17.71
N ALA A 33 -3.04 5.70 -16.64
CA ALA A 33 -2.40 6.15 -15.40
C ALA A 33 -1.11 5.40 -15.11
N LEU A 34 -1.14 4.09 -15.18
CA LEU A 34 -0.02 3.21 -14.87
C LEU A 34 0.12 2.15 -15.97
N CYS A 35 1.34 1.87 -16.37
CA CYS A 35 1.62 0.80 -17.33
C CYS A 35 2.94 0.11 -17.01
N ASP A 36 2.98 -1.19 -17.25
CA ASP A 36 4.21 -1.98 -17.22
C ASP A 36 4.79 -2.07 -18.64
N TYR A 37 6.12 -2.07 -18.74
CA TYR A 37 6.77 -2.24 -20.04
C TYR A 37 6.37 -3.58 -20.67
N LYS A 38 5.68 -3.53 -21.81
CA LYS A 38 5.12 -4.71 -22.52
C LYS A 38 4.17 -5.56 -21.63
N GLY A 39 3.53 -4.95 -20.66
CA GLY A 39 2.64 -5.60 -19.69
C GLY A 39 1.31 -4.89 -19.54
N ASP A 40 0.76 -4.98 -18.33
CA ASP A 40 -0.54 -4.40 -18.00
C ASP A 40 -0.54 -2.87 -18.09
N SER A 41 -1.68 -2.33 -18.45
CA SER A 41 -1.97 -0.89 -18.43
C SER A 41 -3.28 -0.66 -17.68
N PHE A 42 -3.31 0.37 -16.85
CA PHE A 42 -4.46 0.75 -16.04
C PHE A 42 -4.80 2.21 -16.27
N THR A 43 -6.08 2.51 -16.46
CA THR A 43 -6.61 3.87 -16.42
C THR A 43 -6.66 4.40 -14.97
N PHE A 44 -6.83 5.70 -14.79
CA PHE A 44 -7.05 6.29 -13.45
C PHE A 44 -8.28 5.70 -12.76
N GLY A 45 -9.35 5.41 -13.50
CA GLY A 45 -10.56 4.79 -12.98
C GLY A 45 -10.34 3.35 -12.51
N GLU A 46 -9.55 2.56 -13.26
CA GLU A 46 -9.20 1.18 -12.87
C GLU A 46 -8.27 1.15 -11.65
N VAL A 47 -7.32 2.10 -11.55
CA VAL A 47 -6.50 2.28 -10.34
C VAL A 47 -7.38 2.59 -9.14
N ALA A 48 -8.28 3.56 -9.24
CA ALA A 48 -9.19 3.92 -8.16
C ALA A 48 -10.13 2.79 -7.76
N THR A 49 -10.62 2.04 -8.74
CA THR A 49 -11.46 0.85 -8.51
C THR A 49 -10.70 -0.23 -7.75
N SER A 50 -9.45 -0.49 -8.13
CA SER A 50 -8.57 -1.44 -7.45
C SER A 50 -8.28 -1.02 -6.01
N ILE A 51 -8.01 0.27 -5.78
CA ILE A 51 -7.86 0.85 -4.45
C ILE A 51 -9.12 0.64 -3.61
N ALA A 52 -10.30 0.94 -4.14
CA ALA A 52 -11.57 0.77 -3.43
C ALA A 52 -11.86 -0.70 -3.08
N LYS A 53 -11.48 -1.64 -3.94
CA LYS A 53 -11.54 -3.08 -3.65
C LYS A 53 -10.61 -3.46 -2.50
N PHE A 54 -9.37 -2.96 -2.48
CA PHE A 54 -8.46 -3.21 -1.37
C PHE A 54 -8.94 -2.59 -0.07
N HIS A 55 -9.60 -1.44 -0.10
CA HIS A 55 -10.21 -0.85 1.10
C HIS A 55 -11.26 -1.79 1.72
N ILE A 56 -12.04 -2.52 0.91
CA ILE A 56 -12.96 -3.55 1.41
C ILE A 56 -12.17 -4.68 2.09
N CYS A 57 -11.11 -5.17 1.45
CA CYS A 57 -10.25 -6.19 2.05
C CYS A 57 -9.64 -5.73 3.37
N PHE A 58 -9.18 -4.48 3.46
CA PHE A 58 -8.60 -3.90 4.68
C PHE A 58 -9.65 -3.72 5.79
N GLU A 59 -10.88 -3.31 5.44
CA GLU A 59 -12.02 -3.26 6.36
C GLU A 59 -12.29 -4.65 6.98
N GLU A 60 -12.37 -5.70 6.15
CA GLU A 60 -12.60 -7.07 6.61
C GLU A 60 -11.42 -7.63 7.44
N ALA A 61 -10.19 -7.23 7.10
CA ALA A 61 -8.98 -7.55 7.87
C ALA A 61 -8.87 -6.77 9.18
N GLY A 62 -9.77 -5.82 9.44
CA GLY A 62 -9.76 -4.97 10.63
C GLY A 62 -8.59 -4.01 10.69
N ILE A 63 -8.02 -3.62 9.55
CA ILE A 63 -6.94 -2.65 9.44
C ILE A 63 -7.43 -1.28 9.94
N LYS A 64 -6.60 -0.63 10.71
CA LYS A 64 -6.85 0.71 11.24
C LYS A 64 -5.80 1.69 10.76
N LYS A 65 -6.11 2.97 10.85
CA LYS A 65 -5.15 4.06 10.64
C LYS A 65 -3.86 3.82 11.44
N GLY A 66 -2.74 3.89 10.75
CA GLY A 66 -1.42 3.68 11.34
C GLY A 66 -0.96 2.22 11.41
N ASP A 67 -1.82 1.23 11.09
CA ASP A 67 -1.39 -0.15 10.93
C ASP A 67 -0.42 -0.27 9.75
N LYS A 68 0.53 -1.22 9.83
CA LYS A 68 1.59 -1.35 8.84
C LYS A 68 1.23 -2.42 7.82
N ILE A 69 1.44 -2.07 6.55
CA ILE A 69 1.28 -2.96 5.40
C ILE A 69 2.62 -3.03 4.67
N ALA A 70 3.23 -4.21 4.68
CA ALA A 70 4.50 -4.44 3.96
C ALA A 70 4.24 -4.67 2.47
N LEU A 71 5.18 -4.20 1.64
CA LEU A 71 5.13 -4.32 0.19
C LEU A 71 6.51 -4.70 -0.34
N CYS A 72 6.68 -5.98 -0.70
CA CYS A 72 7.94 -6.54 -1.16
C CYS A 72 7.78 -7.19 -2.54
N ALA A 73 7.98 -6.42 -3.59
CA ALA A 73 7.96 -6.87 -4.97
C ALA A 73 8.73 -5.89 -5.86
N LYS A 74 9.04 -6.30 -7.10
CA LYS A 74 9.59 -5.39 -8.10
C LYS A 74 8.57 -4.30 -8.46
N ASN A 75 9.07 -3.12 -8.81
CA ASN A 75 8.25 -2.01 -9.26
C ASN A 75 7.39 -2.42 -10.45
N SER A 76 6.08 -2.21 -10.33
CA SER A 76 5.08 -2.51 -11.35
C SER A 76 3.86 -1.62 -11.14
N ALA A 77 2.94 -1.60 -12.10
CA ALA A 77 1.67 -0.90 -11.96
C ALA A 77 0.90 -1.41 -10.73
N ARG A 78 0.88 -2.73 -10.51
CA ARG A 78 0.23 -3.33 -9.34
C ARG A 78 0.94 -3.02 -8.01
N TRP A 79 2.28 -2.89 -8.03
CA TRP A 79 3.03 -2.39 -6.88
C TRP A 79 2.56 -0.98 -6.48
N ALA A 80 2.44 -0.08 -7.47
CA ALA A 80 1.97 1.28 -7.24
C ALA A 80 0.52 1.32 -6.73
N ILE A 81 -0.37 0.47 -7.27
CA ILE A 81 -1.75 0.33 -6.79
C ILE A 81 -1.77 -0.14 -5.32
N SER A 82 -0.96 -1.15 -4.95
CA SER A 82 -0.86 -1.65 -3.56
C SER A 82 -0.37 -0.56 -2.60
N PHE A 83 0.64 0.20 -3.02
CA PHE A 83 1.15 1.35 -2.26
C PHE A 83 0.07 2.41 -2.04
N LEU A 84 -0.62 2.82 -3.11
CA LEU A 84 -1.67 3.82 -3.04
C LEU A 84 -2.87 3.32 -2.22
N ALA A 85 -3.25 2.05 -2.36
CA ALA A 85 -4.33 1.47 -1.58
C ALA A 85 -4.06 1.57 -0.07
N ALA A 86 -2.85 1.22 0.37
CA ALA A 86 -2.48 1.31 1.77
C ALA A 86 -2.43 2.77 2.26
N ASN A 87 -1.80 3.68 1.49
CA ASN A 87 -1.69 5.09 1.90
C ASN A 87 -3.04 5.82 1.90
N THR A 88 -3.91 5.56 0.93
CA THR A 88 -5.25 6.16 0.88
C THR A 88 -6.19 5.59 1.95
N TYR A 89 -5.84 4.46 2.57
CA TYR A 89 -6.51 3.88 3.73
C TYR A 89 -5.94 4.40 5.06
N GLU A 90 -4.94 5.30 5.01
CA GLU A 90 -4.18 5.79 6.17
C GLU A 90 -3.36 4.68 6.90
N ALA A 91 -3.10 3.57 6.22
CA ALA A 91 -2.13 2.59 6.68
C ALA A 91 -0.71 3.04 6.33
N VAL A 92 0.26 2.63 7.14
CA VAL A 92 1.67 2.93 6.93
C VAL A 92 2.25 1.90 5.96
N VAL A 93 2.74 2.34 4.82
CA VAL A 93 3.40 1.45 3.86
C VAL A 93 4.83 1.15 4.31
N VAL A 94 5.21 -0.12 4.25
CA VAL A 94 6.56 -0.58 4.53
C VAL A 94 7.14 -1.18 3.24
N PRO A 95 7.70 -0.34 2.34
CA PRO A 95 8.31 -0.83 1.12
C PRO A 95 9.62 -1.56 1.46
N ILE A 96 9.74 -2.79 0.97
CA ILE A 96 10.91 -3.64 1.13
C ILE A 96 11.46 -3.94 -0.27
N LEU A 97 12.77 -3.76 -0.44
CA LEU A 97 13.41 -4.02 -1.73
C LEU A 97 13.25 -5.49 -2.15
N ALA A 98 12.88 -5.71 -3.40
CA ALA A 98 12.64 -7.03 -3.97
C ALA A 98 13.89 -7.93 -4.00
N ASP A 99 15.07 -7.32 -3.95
CA ASP A 99 16.37 -8.02 -3.99
C ASP A 99 16.88 -8.46 -2.60
N PHE A 100 16.12 -8.19 -1.54
CA PHE A 100 16.45 -8.68 -0.21
C PHE A 100 16.25 -10.20 -0.11
N THR A 101 17.10 -10.84 0.70
CA THR A 101 16.94 -12.28 0.96
C THR A 101 15.65 -12.57 1.70
N PRO A 102 15.06 -13.77 1.55
CA PRO A 102 13.86 -14.15 2.28
C PRO A 102 13.98 -13.96 3.80
N GLU A 103 15.16 -14.22 4.37
CA GLU A 103 15.45 -14.02 5.79
C GLU A 103 15.37 -12.54 6.19
N SER A 104 15.92 -11.67 5.33
CA SER A 104 15.83 -10.22 5.54
C SER A 104 14.39 -9.74 5.45
N VAL A 105 13.62 -10.24 4.47
CA VAL A 105 12.20 -9.89 4.32
C VAL A 105 11.40 -10.33 5.56
N ASN A 106 11.58 -11.57 6.04
CA ASN A 106 10.95 -12.04 7.27
C ASN A 106 11.26 -11.11 8.45
N SER A 107 12.54 -10.74 8.62
CA SER A 107 12.98 -9.85 9.70
C SER A 107 12.37 -8.44 9.61
N LEU A 108 12.25 -7.88 8.40
CA LEU A 108 11.70 -6.55 8.20
C LEU A 108 10.18 -6.50 8.39
N VAL A 109 9.48 -7.53 7.94
CA VAL A 109 8.02 -7.68 8.16
C VAL A 109 7.73 -7.82 9.65
N ASP A 110 8.51 -8.62 10.38
CA ASP A 110 8.37 -8.78 11.83
C ASP A 110 8.72 -7.47 12.57
N HIS A 111 9.88 -6.87 12.28
CA HIS A 111 10.33 -5.64 12.91
C HIS A 111 9.37 -4.46 12.70
N SER A 112 8.73 -4.38 11.53
CA SER A 112 7.72 -3.36 11.26
C SER A 112 6.37 -3.68 11.91
N GLU A 113 6.17 -4.90 12.40
CA GLU A 113 4.88 -5.42 12.87
C GLU A 113 3.79 -5.34 11.79
N SER A 114 4.16 -5.56 10.53
CA SER A 114 3.20 -5.51 9.43
C SER A 114 2.17 -6.65 9.54
N THR A 115 0.90 -6.31 9.35
CA THR A 115 -0.21 -7.26 9.46
C THR A 115 -0.65 -7.80 8.10
N ILE A 116 -0.38 -7.07 7.02
CA ILE A 116 -0.56 -7.49 5.63
C ILE A 116 0.77 -7.41 4.90
N LEU A 117 1.02 -8.37 4.02
CA LEU A 117 2.17 -8.38 3.11
C LEU A 117 1.68 -8.50 1.66
N PHE A 118 2.01 -7.53 0.82
CA PHE A 118 1.94 -7.66 -0.63
C PHE A 118 3.28 -8.16 -1.14
N THR A 119 3.29 -9.28 -1.90
CA THR A 119 4.52 -9.88 -2.42
C THR A 119 4.25 -10.71 -3.67
N ASN A 120 5.32 -11.16 -4.35
CA ASN A 120 5.16 -12.13 -5.45
C ASN A 120 5.05 -13.56 -4.91
N ASP A 121 4.40 -14.42 -5.68
CA ASP A 121 4.20 -15.83 -5.35
C ASP A 121 5.51 -16.59 -5.09
N ASP A 122 6.55 -16.32 -5.90
CA ASP A 122 7.84 -17.01 -5.79
C ASP A 122 8.63 -16.59 -4.55
N LEU A 123 8.50 -15.35 -4.11
CA LEU A 123 9.08 -14.91 -2.84
C LEU A 123 8.26 -15.48 -1.68
N TRP A 124 6.93 -15.45 -1.75
CA TRP A 124 6.05 -15.98 -0.71
C TRP A 124 6.38 -17.44 -0.35
N LYS A 125 6.61 -18.31 -1.35
CA LYS A 125 6.99 -19.71 -1.15
C LYS A 125 8.29 -19.91 -0.36
N LYS A 126 9.13 -18.87 -0.27
CA LYS A 126 10.43 -18.88 0.43
C LYS A 126 10.39 -18.24 1.81
N LEU A 127 9.29 -17.56 2.14
CA LEU A 127 9.13 -16.88 3.43
C LEU A 127 8.69 -17.87 4.52
N ASP A 128 9.14 -17.63 5.73
CA ASP A 128 8.75 -18.40 6.93
C ASP A 128 7.78 -17.58 7.79
N ILE A 129 6.50 -17.94 7.73
CA ILE A 129 5.44 -17.25 8.45
C ILE A 129 5.63 -17.28 9.99
N LYS A 130 6.32 -18.30 10.52
CA LYS A 130 6.62 -18.39 11.94
C LYS A 130 7.54 -17.26 12.42
N LYS A 131 8.31 -16.68 11.50
CA LYS A 131 9.19 -15.54 11.77
C LYS A 131 8.47 -14.18 11.65
N MET A 132 7.19 -14.18 11.30
CA MET A 132 6.37 -12.99 11.12
C MET A 132 5.06 -13.11 11.91
N PRO A 133 5.11 -13.18 13.27
CA PRO A 133 3.96 -13.54 14.12
C PRO A 133 2.81 -12.53 14.06
N LYS A 134 3.05 -11.30 13.64
CA LYS A 134 2.02 -10.27 13.48
C LYS A 134 1.33 -10.32 12.12
N LEU A 135 1.93 -11.00 11.13
CA LEU A 135 1.36 -11.13 9.79
C LEU A 135 0.06 -11.96 9.84
N LYS A 136 -0.99 -11.44 9.23
CA LYS A 136 -2.31 -12.09 9.18
C LYS A 136 -2.73 -12.44 7.76
N THR A 137 -2.24 -11.70 6.76
CA THR A 137 -2.66 -11.85 5.36
C THR A 137 -1.49 -11.58 4.42
N ALA A 138 -1.38 -12.39 3.38
CA ALA A 138 -0.46 -12.18 2.26
C ALA A 138 -1.24 -12.17 0.94
N ILE A 139 -0.93 -11.20 0.08
CA ILE A 139 -1.61 -10.94 -1.19
C ILE A 139 -0.56 -10.90 -2.30
N SER A 140 -0.84 -11.56 -3.43
CA SER A 140 0.01 -11.53 -4.61
C SER A 140 -0.03 -10.15 -5.29
N VAL A 141 1.15 -9.60 -5.61
CA VAL A 141 1.27 -8.43 -6.49
C VAL A 141 1.09 -8.80 -7.95
N ASN A 142 1.22 -10.09 -8.32
CA ASN A 142 1.15 -10.52 -9.70
C ASN A 142 -0.26 -10.37 -10.30
N ASP A 143 -1.30 -10.67 -9.49
CA ASP A 143 -2.70 -10.71 -9.94
C ASP A 143 -3.71 -10.27 -8.87
N PHE A 144 -3.20 -9.84 -7.69
CA PHE A 144 -4.00 -9.50 -6.53
C PHE A 144 -4.76 -10.66 -5.88
N SER A 145 -4.37 -11.91 -6.18
CA SER A 145 -4.93 -13.09 -5.52
C SER A 145 -4.47 -13.20 -4.05
N LEU A 146 -5.28 -13.89 -3.24
CA LEU A 146 -4.92 -14.18 -1.85
C LEU A 146 -3.92 -15.33 -1.81
N LEU A 147 -2.72 -15.07 -1.30
CA LEU A 147 -1.70 -16.10 -1.08
C LEU A 147 -1.94 -16.86 0.22
N TRP A 148 -2.34 -16.13 1.25
CA TRP A 148 -2.60 -16.71 2.57
C TRP A 148 -3.33 -15.73 3.48
N SER A 149 -4.18 -16.24 4.38
CA SER A 149 -4.74 -15.48 5.50
C SER A 149 -5.11 -16.42 6.65
N ILE A 150 -4.98 -15.92 7.88
CA ILE A 150 -5.53 -16.59 9.07
C ILE A 150 -7.00 -16.22 9.29
N ASP A 151 -7.47 -15.14 8.67
CA ASP A 151 -8.81 -14.59 8.88
C ASP A 151 -9.78 -15.06 7.80
N ASP A 152 -10.84 -15.77 8.22
CA ASP A 152 -11.84 -16.29 7.30
C ASP A 152 -12.70 -15.17 6.67
N LYS A 153 -12.85 -14.01 7.31
CA LYS A 153 -13.55 -12.86 6.71
C LYS A 153 -12.77 -12.35 5.50
N VAL A 154 -11.44 -12.24 5.64
CA VAL A 154 -10.56 -11.85 4.52
C VAL A 154 -10.62 -12.88 3.40
N LYS A 155 -10.56 -14.19 3.73
CA LYS A 155 -10.66 -15.25 2.72
C LYS A 155 -11.97 -15.15 1.96
N ASN A 156 -13.10 -14.96 2.66
CA ASN A 156 -14.41 -14.85 2.04
C ASN A 156 -14.53 -13.58 1.18
N ALA A 157 -14.05 -12.44 1.66
CA ALA A 157 -14.04 -11.19 0.91
C ALA A 157 -13.19 -11.28 -0.36
N MET A 158 -12.01 -11.90 -0.26
CA MET A 158 -11.10 -12.06 -1.39
C MET A 158 -11.59 -13.13 -2.39
N ALA A 159 -12.34 -14.15 -1.95
CA ALA A 159 -12.90 -15.17 -2.83
C ALA A 159 -13.94 -14.58 -3.80
N ASP A 160 -14.68 -13.57 -3.39
CA ASP A 160 -15.64 -12.84 -4.26
C ASP A 160 -15.59 -11.34 -4.01
N LEU A 161 -14.40 -10.79 -4.24
CA LEU A 161 -14.15 -9.36 -4.04
C LEU A 161 -15.02 -8.48 -4.95
N GLN A 162 -15.39 -8.99 -6.13
CA GLN A 162 -16.30 -8.30 -7.03
C GLN A 162 -17.69 -8.17 -6.44
N ALA A 163 -18.27 -9.25 -5.89
CA ALA A 163 -19.58 -9.18 -5.26
C ALA A 163 -19.61 -8.26 -4.03
N ALA A 164 -18.54 -8.30 -3.20
CA ALA A 164 -18.39 -7.37 -2.08
C ALA A 164 -18.33 -5.91 -2.55
N PHE A 165 -17.63 -5.66 -3.65
CA PHE A 165 -17.52 -4.35 -4.27
C PHE A 165 -18.86 -3.87 -4.84
N ASP A 166 -19.57 -4.71 -5.59
CA ASP A 166 -20.85 -4.37 -6.18
C ASP A 166 -21.93 -4.10 -5.10
N LYS A 167 -21.87 -4.85 -3.99
CA LYS A 167 -22.72 -4.59 -2.82
C LYS A 167 -22.43 -3.21 -2.19
N LYS A 168 -21.17 -2.79 -2.11
CA LYS A 168 -20.77 -1.49 -1.56
C LYS A 168 -21.11 -0.34 -2.53
N TYR A 169 -21.08 -0.61 -3.84
CA TYR A 169 -21.34 0.37 -4.89
C TYR A 169 -22.44 -0.11 -5.86
N PRO A 170 -23.71 -0.23 -5.40
CA PRO A 170 -24.80 -0.83 -6.19
C PRO A 170 -25.18 -0.04 -7.46
N HIS A 171 -24.75 1.21 -7.56
CA HIS A 171 -24.92 2.07 -8.75
C HIS A 171 -23.64 2.22 -9.58
N GLY A 172 -22.67 1.33 -9.36
CA GLY A 172 -21.32 1.40 -9.92
C GLY A 172 -20.42 2.38 -9.19
N PHE A 173 -19.12 2.14 -9.28
CA PHE A 173 -18.10 3.03 -8.75
C PHE A 173 -17.72 4.06 -9.81
N LYS A 174 -17.78 5.33 -9.46
CA LYS A 174 -17.56 6.45 -10.38
C LYS A 174 -16.56 7.43 -9.79
N ARG A 175 -16.07 8.35 -10.61
CA ARG A 175 -15.11 9.40 -10.19
C ARG A 175 -15.58 10.20 -8.97
N GLU A 176 -16.89 10.39 -8.81
CA GLU A 176 -17.49 11.11 -7.69
C GLU A 176 -17.37 10.35 -6.36
N ASN A 177 -17.21 9.04 -6.41
CA ASN A 177 -17.02 8.20 -5.22
C ASN A 177 -15.59 8.26 -4.66
N VAL A 178 -14.64 8.78 -5.45
CA VAL A 178 -13.24 8.88 -5.03
C VAL A 178 -13.08 10.00 -4.01
N SER A 179 -12.67 9.64 -2.81
CA SER A 179 -12.34 10.60 -1.75
C SER A 179 -11.27 9.99 -0.85
N TYR A 180 -10.20 10.74 -0.61
CA TYR A 180 -9.09 10.29 0.21
C TYR A 180 -8.85 11.26 1.39
N PRO A 181 -8.40 10.75 2.56
CA PRO A 181 -8.06 11.59 3.72
C PRO A 181 -6.94 12.57 3.38
N THR A 182 -7.07 13.82 3.86
CA THR A 182 -6.10 14.89 3.60
C THR A 182 -5.84 15.77 4.83
N ASP A 183 -6.25 15.34 6.00
CA ASP A 183 -6.08 16.02 7.29
C ASP A 183 -5.00 15.35 8.17
N ASN A 184 -4.15 14.54 7.54
CA ASN A 184 -3.17 13.65 8.18
C ASN A 184 -1.71 13.98 7.83
N ASP A 185 -1.39 15.22 7.48
CA ASP A 185 -0.04 15.66 7.06
C ASP A 185 1.07 15.20 8.00
N LYS A 186 0.82 15.22 9.31
CA LYS A 186 1.80 14.86 10.35
C LYS A 186 1.82 13.37 10.69
N ASP A 187 0.90 12.59 10.13
CA ASP A 187 0.84 11.17 10.38
C ASP A 187 1.91 10.43 9.58
N LEU A 188 2.31 9.27 10.09
CA LEU A 188 3.27 8.41 9.44
C LEU A 188 2.65 7.80 8.18
N ALA A 189 3.33 7.94 7.04
CA ALA A 189 2.89 7.41 5.75
C ALA A 189 3.72 6.21 5.31
N ILE A 190 5.04 6.24 5.58
CA ILE A 190 5.99 5.23 5.12
C ILE A 190 7.02 4.93 6.21
N ILE A 191 7.43 3.66 6.31
CA ILE A 191 8.67 3.23 6.98
C ILE A 191 9.57 2.64 5.91
N ASN A 192 10.60 3.36 5.50
CA ASN A 192 11.55 2.92 4.48
C ASN A 192 12.82 2.36 5.11
N TYR A 193 13.11 1.08 4.86
CA TYR A 193 14.32 0.44 5.36
C TYR A 193 15.50 0.72 4.44
N THR A 194 16.59 1.18 5.05
CA THR A 194 17.86 1.38 4.35
C THR A 194 18.80 0.20 4.62
N SER A 195 19.65 -0.10 3.64
CA SER A 195 20.76 -1.04 3.81
C SER A 195 21.83 -0.45 4.73
N GLY A 196 21.54 -0.44 6.04
CA GLY A 196 22.50 0.06 7.03
C GLY A 196 23.75 -0.84 7.09
N THR A 197 24.93 -0.23 7.26
CA THR A 197 26.21 -0.91 7.50
C THR A 197 26.28 -1.61 8.86
N THR A 198 25.21 -1.54 9.67
CA THR A 198 25.10 -2.13 11.01
C THR A 198 24.13 -3.31 10.99
N SER A 199 24.35 -4.27 11.89
CA SER A 199 23.63 -5.55 11.97
C SER A 199 22.12 -5.49 12.24
N ALA A 200 21.56 -4.33 12.59
CA ALA A 200 20.14 -4.16 12.88
C ALA A 200 19.43 -3.36 11.79
N PRO A 201 18.19 -3.76 11.39
CA PRO A 201 17.38 -3.00 10.44
C PRO A 201 17.13 -1.56 10.94
N LYS A 202 17.29 -0.57 10.06
CA LYS A 202 16.97 0.82 10.35
C LYS A 202 15.87 1.29 9.43
N GLY A 203 14.71 1.63 10.00
CA GLY A 203 13.57 2.19 9.28
C GLY A 203 13.55 3.71 9.40
N VAL A 204 13.53 4.40 8.26
CA VAL A 204 13.31 5.85 8.19
C VAL A 204 11.81 6.09 8.12
N MET A 205 11.29 6.86 9.06
CA MET A 205 9.86 7.19 9.14
C MET A 205 9.58 8.48 8.38
N LEU A 206 8.72 8.41 7.37
CA LEU A 206 8.31 9.54 6.54
C LEU A 206 6.82 9.83 6.76
N ARG A 207 6.50 11.09 7.01
CA ARG A 207 5.13 11.58 7.16
C ARG A 207 4.50 11.92 5.81
N TYR A 208 3.17 12.10 5.78
CA TYR A 208 2.47 12.54 4.57
C TYR A 208 2.99 13.88 4.04
N GLU A 209 3.35 14.83 4.91
CA GLU A 209 3.97 16.10 4.51
C GLU A 209 5.27 15.93 3.72
N CYS A 210 6.07 14.89 4.04
CA CYS A 210 7.31 14.59 3.30
C CYS A 210 7.00 14.10 1.86
N LEU A 211 5.92 13.34 1.69
CA LEU A 211 5.48 12.90 0.37
C LEU A 211 4.91 14.08 -0.44
N SER A 212 4.14 14.95 0.21
CA SER A 212 3.57 16.14 -0.42
C SER A 212 4.66 17.09 -0.94
N SER A 213 5.75 17.26 -0.19
CA SER A 213 6.88 18.12 -0.60
C SER A 213 7.59 17.63 -1.85
N ASN A 214 7.65 16.29 -2.07
CA ASN A 214 8.27 15.72 -3.27
C ASN A 214 7.45 15.87 -4.55
N VAL A 215 6.16 16.19 -4.45
CA VAL A 215 5.25 16.31 -5.59
C VAL A 215 5.12 17.77 -6.07
N GLU A 216 5.69 18.73 -5.34
CA GLU A 216 5.62 20.17 -5.68
C GLU A 216 6.73 20.69 -6.59
N PHE A 217 7.70 19.83 -6.99
CA PHE A 217 8.81 20.23 -7.87
C PHE A 217 8.49 20.06 -9.35
#